data_cb4bace11e162a061db4129335b291c4
#
_entry.id   cb4bace11e162a061db4129335b291c4
#
_cell.length_a   1.000
_cell.length_b   1.000
_cell.length_c   1.000
_cell.angle_alpha   90.00
_cell.angle_beta   90.00
_cell.angle_gamma   90.00
#
_symmetry.space_group_name_H-M   'P 1'
#
loop_
_entity.id
_entity.type
_entity.pdbx_description
1 polymer ?
#
loop_
_entity_poly.entity_id
_entity_poly.type
_entity_poly.pdbx_seq_one_letter_code
_entity_poly.pdbx_strand_id
1 'polypeptide(L)'
;MKSSNQHILEYLIINKDYRDASISPKSFDELRKIIEDRYNKLGPGTEQDPIDFNDIDVSNIDSFCKKNNEKGIFEKTKFEYIDISDWDVSNVTYMRCMFYGCEALKSVGDLSNWDVSNVTDISGMFYDCASFNQDLSGWNVSNVRFNTFVFVDCPIKEEYKPKFKK
;
A
#
# COMPACT_ATOMS: atom_id res chain seq x y z
N MET A 1 10.34 21.57 24.01
CA MET A 1 9.50 20.38 23.71
C MET A 1 8.09 20.88 23.44
N LYS A 2 7.54 20.64 22.25
CA LYS A 2 6.12 20.95 21.97
C LYS A 2 5.27 19.98 22.81
N SER A 3 4.17 20.47 23.39
CA SER A 3 3.29 19.61 24.18
C SER A 3 2.60 18.58 23.29
N SER A 4 2.23 17.41 23.86
CA SER A 4 1.50 16.35 23.14
C SER A 4 0.24 16.89 22.44
N ASN A 5 -0.42 17.90 23.00
CA ASN A 5 -1.59 18.54 22.41
C ASN A 5 -1.27 19.40 21.18
N GLN A 6 -0.06 19.98 21.09
CA GLN A 6 0.35 20.71 19.88
C GLN A 6 0.64 19.77 18.71
N HIS A 7 1.20 18.60 18.97
CA HIS A 7 1.39 17.56 17.95
C HIS A 7 0.06 17.04 17.41
N ILE A 8 -0.92 16.78 18.29
CA ILE A 8 -2.27 16.34 17.90
C ILE A 8 -2.98 17.42 17.07
N LEU A 9 -2.87 18.70 17.46
CA LEU A 9 -3.47 19.81 16.71
C LEU A 9 -2.81 20.02 15.34
N GLU A 10 -1.48 19.95 15.27
CA GLU A 10 -0.75 20.02 13.98
C GLU A 10 -1.11 18.84 13.08
N TYR A 11 -1.24 17.63 13.64
CA TYR A 11 -1.68 16.42 12.95
C TYR A 11 -3.12 16.56 12.41
N LEU A 12 -4.06 17.08 13.23
CA LEU A 12 -5.45 17.28 12.83
C LEU A 12 -5.58 18.38 11.76
N ILE A 13 -4.77 19.43 11.81
CA ILE A 13 -4.75 20.50 10.82
C ILE A 13 -4.19 19.96 9.50
N ILE A 14 -3.07 19.22 9.53
CA ILE A 14 -2.46 18.62 8.34
C ILE A 14 -3.42 17.61 7.70
N ASN A 15 -4.06 16.74 8.49
CA ASN A 15 -5.03 15.77 7.97
C ASN A 15 -6.33 16.43 7.48
N LYS A 16 -6.76 17.54 8.07
CA LYS A 16 -7.94 18.30 7.61
C LYS A 16 -7.69 18.94 6.24
N ASP A 17 -6.50 19.50 6.04
CA ASP A 17 -6.11 20.08 4.74
C ASP A 17 -5.98 19.01 3.64
N TYR A 18 -5.73 17.74 4.00
CA TYR A 18 -5.70 16.62 3.05
C TYR A 18 -7.09 15.98 2.81
N ARG A 19 -8.03 16.03 3.79
CA ARG A 19 -9.36 15.41 3.65
C ARG A 19 -10.35 16.24 2.84
N ASP A 20 -10.13 17.55 2.70
CA ASP A 20 -11.06 18.45 2.02
C ASP A 20 -10.83 18.55 0.49
N ALA A 21 -9.78 17.93 -0.06
CA ALA A 21 -9.54 17.84 -1.48
C ALA A 21 -9.17 16.39 -1.83
N SER A 22 -10.03 15.71 -2.57
CA SER A 22 -9.65 14.42 -3.15
C SER A 22 -8.44 14.62 -4.06
N ILE A 23 -7.32 14.01 -3.67
CA ILE A 23 -6.08 14.04 -4.45
C ILE A 23 -6.19 12.95 -5.50
N SER A 24 -6.22 13.30 -6.78
CA SER A 24 -6.31 12.33 -7.86
C SER A 24 -5.03 12.36 -8.72
N PRO A 25 -4.00 11.57 -8.34
CA PRO A 25 -2.77 11.49 -9.12
C PRO A 25 -3.05 10.87 -10.48
N LYS A 26 -2.41 11.41 -11.53
CA LYS A 26 -2.59 10.94 -12.92
C LYS A 26 -1.48 10.03 -13.37
N SER A 27 -0.52 9.75 -12.51
CA SER A 27 0.63 8.91 -12.84
C SER A 27 1.23 8.24 -11.61
N PHE A 28 2.00 7.17 -11.87
CA PHE A 28 2.83 6.53 -10.85
C PHE A 28 3.75 7.53 -10.13
N ASP A 29 4.41 8.44 -10.87
CA ASP A 29 5.39 9.35 -10.29
C ASP A 29 4.71 10.39 -9.38
N GLU A 30 3.52 10.87 -9.72
CA GLU A 30 2.73 11.77 -8.86
C GLU A 30 2.30 11.06 -7.58
N LEU A 31 1.73 9.84 -7.69
CA LEU A 31 1.33 9.06 -6.52
C LEU A 31 2.53 8.75 -5.63
N ARG A 32 3.66 8.34 -6.19
CA ARG A 32 4.88 8.06 -5.45
C ARG A 32 5.39 9.28 -4.69
N LYS A 33 5.35 10.46 -5.31
CA LYS A 33 5.75 11.71 -4.66
C LYS A 33 4.84 12.04 -3.48
N ILE A 34 3.51 11.88 -3.61
CA ILE A 34 2.57 12.10 -2.53
C ILE A 34 2.88 11.19 -1.33
N ILE A 35 3.16 9.90 -1.60
CA ILE A 35 3.52 8.91 -0.58
C ILE A 35 4.80 9.32 0.14
N GLU A 36 5.85 9.72 -0.59
CA GLU A 36 7.13 10.16 -0.01
C GLU A 36 6.97 11.44 0.81
N ASP A 37 6.23 12.42 0.30
CA ASP A 37 5.96 13.68 1.01
C ASP A 37 5.18 13.42 2.31
N ARG A 38 4.21 12.50 2.28
CA ARG A 38 3.42 12.14 3.46
C ARG A 38 4.27 11.43 4.51
N TYR A 39 5.14 10.51 4.11
CA TYR A 39 6.12 9.90 5.01
C TYR A 39 7.03 10.94 5.68
N ASN A 40 7.57 11.88 4.90
CA ASN A 40 8.46 12.91 5.42
C ASN A 40 7.79 13.84 6.45
N LYS A 41 6.48 14.04 6.34
CA LYS A 41 5.69 14.88 7.25
C LYS A 41 5.19 14.15 8.50
N LEU A 42 4.73 12.91 8.34
CA LEU A 42 3.97 12.19 9.36
C LEU A 42 4.76 11.02 9.97
N GLY A 43 5.86 10.58 9.31
CA GLY A 43 6.66 9.45 9.75
C GLY A 43 6.05 8.09 9.38
N PRO A 44 6.37 7.01 10.15
CA PRO A 44 6.05 5.64 9.77
C PRO A 44 4.59 5.20 10.05
N GLY A 45 3.83 5.99 10.83
CA GLY A 45 2.53 5.58 11.36
C GLY A 45 2.64 4.66 12.58
N THR A 46 1.54 4.53 13.31
CA THR A 46 1.39 3.62 14.46
C THR A 46 0.11 2.81 14.34
N GLU A 47 -0.04 1.75 15.15
CA GLU A 47 -1.25 0.93 15.15
C GLU A 47 -2.52 1.74 15.50
N GLN A 48 -2.39 2.70 16.44
CA GLN A 48 -3.49 3.56 16.87
C GLN A 48 -3.73 4.74 15.92
N ASP A 49 -2.75 5.07 15.09
CA ASP A 49 -2.76 6.21 14.19
C ASP A 49 -1.97 5.88 12.91
N PRO A 50 -2.53 5.02 12.05
CA PRO A 50 -1.92 4.67 10.78
C PRO A 50 -1.89 5.89 9.84
N ILE A 51 -0.92 5.95 8.93
CA ILE A 51 -0.92 7.00 7.91
C ILE A 51 -2.05 6.72 6.91
N ASP A 52 -3.05 7.57 6.95
CA ASP A 52 -4.23 7.49 6.09
C ASP A 52 -3.91 7.97 4.66
N PHE A 53 -4.18 7.13 3.68
CA PHE A 53 -4.07 7.42 2.25
C PHE A 53 -5.41 7.30 1.52
N ASN A 54 -6.53 7.10 2.24
CA ASN A 54 -7.86 6.91 1.64
C ASN A 54 -8.46 8.19 1.03
N ASP A 55 -7.85 9.34 1.27
CA ASP A 55 -8.15 10.60 0.58
C ASP A 55 -7.58 10.67 -0.85
N ILE A 56 -6.80 9.66 -1.26
CA ILE A 56 -6.20 9.59 -2.60
C ILE A 56 -7.07 8.72 -3.51
N ASP A 57 -7.62 9.34 -4.55
CA ASP A 57 -8.32 8.66 -5.62
C ASP A 57 -7.31 8.01 -6.59
N VAL A 58 -7.17 6.69 -6.50
CA VAL A 58 -6.29 5.89 -7.37
C VAL A 58 -7.03 5.21 -8.53
N SER A 59 -8.32 5.48 -8.71
CA SER A 59 -9.17 4.83 -9.73
C SER A 59 -8.65 5.00 -11.17
N ASN A 60 -7.84 6.04 -11.42
CA ASN A 60 -7.20 6.29 -12.71
C ASN A 60 -5.81 5.62 -12.86
N ILE A 61 -5.33 4.89 -11.85
CA ILE A 61 -4.03 4.23 -11.86
C ILE A 61 -4.20 2.77 -12.31
N ASP A 62 -3.57 2.40 -13.40
CA ASP A 62 -3.60 1.04 -13.96
C ASP A 62 -2.44 0.15 -13.46
N SER A 63 -1.43 0.77 -12.84
CA SER A 63 -0.23 0.07 -12.38
C SER A 63 0.39 0.70 -11.14
N PHE A 64 0.61 -0.10 -10.12
CA PHE A 64 1.43 0.27 -8.95
C PHE A 64 2.90 -0.09 -9.10
N CYS A 65 3.33 -0.38 -10.32
CA CYS A 65 4.70 -0.65 -10.68
C CYS A 65 5.14 0.22 -11.87
N LYS A 66 6.32 0.83 -11.77
CA LYS A 66 6.90 1.60 -12.88
C LYS A 66 7.50 0.65 -13.92
N LYS A 67 6.91 0.59 -15.10
CA LYS A 67 7.22 -0.40 -16.16
C LYS A 67 8.70 -0.45 -16.58
N ASN A 68 9.43 0.66 -16.50
CA ASN A 68 10.80 0.74 -17.04
C ASN A 68 11.90 0.34 -16.04
N ASN A 69 11.63 0.32 -14.75
CA ASN A 69 12.61 -0.02 -13.70
C ASN A 69 12.05 -0.94 -12.62
N GLU A 70 10.86 -1.49 -12.84
CA GLU A 70 10.18 -2.43 -11.95
C GLU A 70 9.98 -1.93 -10.51
N LYS A 71 9.99 -0.60 -10.32
CA LYS A 71 9.85 0.01 -9.00
C LYS A 71 8.39 0.02 -8.55
N GLY A 72 8.11 -0.53 -7.36
CA GLY A 72 6.79 -0.51 -6.75
C GLY A 72 6.48 0.80 -6.04
N ILE A 73 5.17 1.11 -5.89
CA ILE A 73 4.70 2.41 -5.37
C ILE A 73 5.14 2.66 -3.92
N PHE A 74 5.19 1.62 -3.07
CA PHE A 74 5.68 1.68 -1.70
C PHE A 74 7.06 1.03 -1.52
N GLU A 75 7.73 0.59 -2.59
CA GLU A 75 8.98 -0.15 -2.52
C GLU A 75 10.00 0.53 -1.60
N LYS A 76 10.54 -0.26 -0.64
CA LYS A 76 11.56 0.14 0.33
C LYS A 76 11.17 1.37 1.18
N THR A 77 9.88 1.63 1.35
CA THR A 77 9.42 2.62 2.32
C THR A 77 9.56 2.06 3.75
N LYS A 78 9.61 2.97 4.71
CA LYS A 78 9.76 2.63 6.13
C LYS A 78 8.48 2.86 6.92
N PHE A 79 7.34 2.82 6.25
CA PHE A 79 6.06 2.82 6.94
C PHE A 79 5.92 1.55 7.80
N GLU A 80 5.33 1.71 8.98
CA GLU A 80 4.94 0.60 9.84
C GLU A 80 3.44 0.31 9.72
N TYR A 81 2.62 1.35 9.72
CA TYR A 81 1.17 1.26 9.62
C TYR A 81 0.67 2.33 8.65
N ILE A 82 0.01 1.89 7.61
CA ILE A 82 -0.70 2.76 6.66
C ILE A 82 -2.15 2.28 6.52
N ASP A 83 -3.02 3.13 5.98
CA ASP A 83 -4.37 2.75 5.61
C ASP A 83 -4.64 3.13 4.16
N ILE A 84 -4.90 2.12 3.35
CA ILE A 84 -5.27 2.20 1.93
C ILE A 84 -6.52 1.35 1.65
N SER A 85 -7.32 1.07 2.68
CA SER A 85 -8.46 0.16 2.59
C SER A 85 -9.54 0.60 1.60
N ASP A 86 -9.71 1.92 1.42
CA ASP A 86 -10.72 2.51 0.53
C ASP A 86 -10.20 2.76 -0.91
N TRP A 87 -8.98 2.35 -1.23
CA TRP A 87 -8.48 2.50 -2.60
C TRP A 87 -9.29 1.66 -3.59
N ASP A 88 -9.85 2.29 -4.61
CA ASP A 88 -10.42 1.59 -5.76
C ASP A 88 -9.30 1.08 -6.68
N VAL A 89 -9.00 -0.20 -6.54
CA VAL A 89 -7.94 -0.89 -7.31
C VAL A 89 -8.50 -1.72 -8.47
N SER A 90 -9.80 -1.60 -8.76
CA SER A 90 -10.47 -2.41 -9.78
C SER A 90 -9.91 -2.25 -11.19
N ASN A 91 -9.27 -1.10 -11.50
CA ASN A 91 -8.59 -0.85 -12.77
C ASN A 91 -7.12 -1.28 -12.78
N VAL A 92 -6.56 -1.70 -11.64
CA VAL A 92 -5.14 -2.04 -11.53
C VAL A 92 -4.87 -3.41 -12.15
N THR A 93 -3.90 -3.48 -13.04
CA THR A 93 -3.47 -4.72 -13.70
C THR A 93 -2.10 -5.21 -13.24
N TYR A 94 -1.26 -4.30 -12.72
CA TYR A 94 0.11 -4.60 -12.28
C TYR A 94 0.34 -4.10 -10.85
N MET A 95 0.58 -5.05 -9.92
CA MET A 95 0.95 -4.76 -8.52
C MET A 95 2.37 -5.29 -8.18
N ARG A 96 3.18 -5.53 -9.21
CA ARG A 96 4.56 -6.03 -9.05
C ARG A 96 5.35 -5.13 -8.12
N CYS A 97 6.07 -5.72 -7.17
CA CYS A 97 6.95 -5.04 -6.22
C CYS A 97 6.27 -3.93 -5.39
N MET A 98 4.93 -3.88 -5.29
CA MET A 98 4.21 -2.78 -4.64
C MET A 98 4.77 -2.45 -3.24
N PHE A 99 5.04 -3.47 -2.44
CA PHE A 99 5.61 -3.37 -1.09
C PHE A 99 7.00 -4.01 -0.96
N TYR A 100 7.71 -4.24 -2.07
CA TYR A 100 9.03 -4.88 -2.06
C TYR A 100 9.99 -4.19 -1.08
N GLY A 101 10.59 -4.95 -0.15
CA GLY A 101 11.54 -4.45 0.83
C GLY A 101 10.94 -3.52 1.89
N CYS A 102 9.63 -3.58 2.13
CA CYS A 102 8.97 -2.84 3.22
C CYS A 102 9.10 -3.62 4.54
N GLU A 103 10.34 -3.75 5.04
CA GLU A 103 10.69 -4.60 6.19
C GLU A 103 9.89 -4.26 7.47
N ALA A 104 9.58 -2.97 7.67
CA ALA A 104 8.89 -2.47 8.86
C ALA A 104 7.35 -2.54 8.75
N LEU A 105 6.81 -2.81 7.55
CA LEU A 105 5.37 -2.73 7.29
C LEU A 105 4.61 -3.82 8.03
N LYS A 106 3.71 -3.43 8.92
CA LYS A 106 2.88 -4.32 9.74
C LYS A 106 1.43 -4.35 9.27
N SER A 107 0.89 -3.20 8.82
CA SER A 107 -0.49 -3.09 8.35
C SER A 107 -0.64 -2.10 7.21
N VAL A 108 -1.58 -2.40 6.32
CA VAL A 108 -1.97 -1.56 5.18
C VAL A 108 -3.48 -1.22 5.20
N GLY A 109 -4.15 -1.43 6.34
CA GLY A 109 -5.61 -1.35 6.46
C GLY A 109 -6.29 -2.67 6.09
N ASP A 110 -7.61 -2.69 6.06
CA ASP A 110 -8.40 -3.87 5.68
C ASP A 110 -8.52 -3.95 4.15
N LEU A 111 -7.86 -4.92 3.54
CA LEU A 111 -7.88 -5.13 2.09
C LEU A 111 -8.95 -6.12 1.61
N SER A 112 -9.92 -6.49 2.46
CA SER A 112 -10.98 -7.45 2.11
C SER A 112 -11.89 -6.95 0.97
N ASN A 113 -12.02 -5.63 0.83
CA ASN A 113 -12.83 -4.99 -0.20
C ASN A 113 -12.08 -4.72 -1.52
N TRP A 114 -10.79 -5.00 -1.58
CA TRP A 114 -10.02 -4.78 -2.80
C TRP A 114 -10.44 -5.74 -3.92
N ASP A 115 -10.95 -5.20 -5.02
CA ASP A 115 -11.17 -5.99 -6.23
C ASP A 115 -9.89 -6.12 -7.04
N VAL A 116 -9.16 -7.20 -6.79
CA VAL A 116 -7.92 -7.56 -7.50
C VAL A 116 -8.15 -8.48 -8.70
N SER A 117 -9.41 -8.65 -9.13
CA SER A 117 -9.77 -9.61 -10.19
C SER A 117 -9.15 -9.28 -11.56
N ASN A 118 -8.76 -8.02 -11.81
CA ASN A 118 -8.08 -7.59 -13.02
C ASN A 118 -6.55 -7.67 -12.96
N VAL A 119 -5.99 -7.99 -11.79
CA VAL A 119 -4.55 -8.04 -11.60
C VAL A 119 -3.95 -9.27 -12.30
N THR A 120 -2.89 -9.04 -13.06
CA THR A 120 -2.20 -10.10 -13.82
C THR A 120 -0.78 -10.39 -13.31
N ASP A 121 -0.14 -9.44 -12.63
CA ASP A 121 1.21 -9.58 -12.09
C ASP A 121 1.32 -9.00 -10.68
N ILE A 122 1.66 -9.89 -9.74
CA ILE A 122 1.94 -9.55 -8.33
C ILE A 122 3.35 -10.01 -7.92
N SER A 123 4.23 -10.28 -8.88
CA SER A 123 5.59 -10.79 -8.61
C SER A 123 6.33 -9.87 -7.63
N GLY A 124 6.91 -10.46 -6.58
CA GLY A 124 7.66 -9.75 -5.55
C GLY A 124 6.86 -8.75 -4.73
N MET A 125 5.51 -8.79 -4.76
CA MET A 125 4.67 -7.76 -4.12
C MET A 125 4.98 -7.54 -2.64
N PHE A 126 5.23 -8.61 -1.90
CA PHE A 126 5.58 -8.60 -0.47
C PHE A 126 6.95 -9.23 -0.20
N TYR A 127 7.85 -9.21 -1.18
CA TYR A 127 9.21 -9.69 -1.01
C TYR A 127 9.91 -8.87 0.09
N ASP A 128 10.56 -9.55 1.05
CA ASP A 128 11.29 -8.92 2.17
C ASP A 128 10.41 -7.95 3.01
N CYS A 129 9.12 -8.32 3.18
CA CYS A 129 8.19 -7.65 4.09
C CYS A 129 8.24 -8.35 5.46
N ALA A 130 9.35 -8.22 6.18
CA ALA A 130 9.69 -9.02 7.35
C ALA A 130 8.72 -8.90 8.55
N SER A 131 7.83 -7.91 8.55
CA SER A 131 6.83 -7.67 9.61
C SER A 131 5.38 -7.90 9.17
N PHE A 132 5.13 -8.21 7.89
CA PHE A 132 3.77 -8.28 7.33
C PHE A 132 3.13 -9.66 7.53
N ASN A 133 1.90 -9.67 8.10
CA ASN A 133 1.14 -10.92 8.31
C ASN A 133 -0.38 -10.65 8.31
N GLN A 134 -0.91 -10.05 7.25
CA GLN A 134 -2.37 -9.81 7.10
C GLN A 134 -3.02 -10.87 6.23
N ASP A 135 -4.34 -11.08 6.42
CA ASP A 135 -5.13 -12.04 5.67
C ASP A 135 -5.48 -11.52 4.27
N LEU A 136 -4.96 -12.19 3.26
CA LEU A 136 -5.21 -11.95 1.84
C LEU A 136 -5.93 -13.13 1.17
N SER A 137 -6.42 -14.11 1.97
CA SER A 137 -6.99 -15.36 1.45
C SER A 137 -8.27 -15.15 0.62
N GLY A 138 -8.97 -14.02 0.84
CA GLY A 138 -10.16 -13.61 0.11
C GLY A 138 -9.91 -13.04 -1.29
N TRP A 139 -8.67 -12.79 -1.67
CA TRP A 139 -8.37 -12.17 -2.96
C TRP A 139 -8.70 -13.09 -4.14
N ASN A 140 -9.43 -12.56 -5.12
CA ASN A 140 -9.67 -13.26 -6.39
C ASN A 140 -8.46 -13.11 -7.32
N VAL A 141 -7.51 -14.03 -7.21
CA VAL A 141 -6.27 -14.05 -8.02
C VAL A 141 -6.38 -14.91 -9.27
N SER A 142 -7.60 -15.15 -9.78
CA SER A 142 -7.84 -16.06 -10.91
C SER A 142 -7.21 -15.62 -12.22
N ASN A 143 -6.95 -14.32 -12.40
CA ASN A 143 -6.31 -13.73 -13.58
C ASN A 143 -4.81 -13.50 -13.42
N VAL A 144 -4.25 -13.76 -12.22
CA VAL A 144 -2.82 -13.62 -11.97
C VAL A 144 -2.05 -14.65 -12.77
N ARG A 145 -1.13 -14.17 -13.60
CA ARG A 145 -0.24 -14.97 -14.46
C ARG A 145 1.20 -15.00 -13.94
N PHE A 146 1.60 -13.94 -13.24
CA PHE A 146 2.95 -13.77 -12.71
C PHE A 146 2.88 -13.56 -11.19
N ASN A 147 3.39 -14.53 -10.43
CA ASN A 147 3.35 -14.55 -8.97
C ASN A 147 4.67 -15.07 -8.35
N THR A 148 5.79 -14.83 -9.04
CA THR A 148 7.10 -15.28 -8.54
C THR A 148 7.54 -14.42 -7.36
N PHE A 149 8.11 -15.05 -6.33
CA PHE A 149 8.70 -14.39 -5.17
C PHE A 149 7.76 -13.49 -4.36
N VAL A 150 6.43 -13.69 -4.41
CA VAL A 150 5.45 -12.79 -3.76
C VAL A 150 5.70 -12.64 -2.27
N PHE A 151 5.99 -13.73 -1.55
CA PHE A 151 6.09 -13.79 -0.10
C PHE A 151 7.45 -14.31 0.39
N VAL A 152 8.51 -14.14 -0.39
CA VAL A 152 9.87 -14.50 0.06
C VAL A 152 10.27 -13.54 1.19
N ASP A 153 10.82 -14.08 2.28
CA ASP A 153 11.19 -13.35 3.48
C ASP A 153 10.05 -12.51 4.10
N CYS A 154 8.80 -13.03 3.95
CA CYS A 154 7.58 -12.45 4.50
C CYS A 154 6.90 -13.49 5.42
N PRO A 155 6.65 -13.18 6.71
CA PRO A 155 6.13 -14.15 7.69
C PRO A 155 4.62 -14.40 7.58
N ILE A 156 4.00 -14.08 6.45
CA ILE A 156 2.57 -14.32 6.21
C ILE A 156 2.23 -15.81 6.39
N LYS A 157 1.20 -16.09 7.20
CA LYS A 157 0.72 -17.44 7.42
C LYS A 157 0.20 -18.06 6.14
N GLU A 158 0.34 -19.40 6.00
CA GLU A 158 -0.09 -20.10 4.80
C GLU A 158 -1.60 -19.96 4.54
N GLU A 159 -2.41 -19.99 5.60
CA GLU A 159 -3.87 -19.80 5.52
C GLU A 159 -4.28 -18.38 5.08
N TYR A 160 -3.39 -17.38 5.21
CA TYR A 160 -3.64 -15.99 4.82
C TYR A 160 -3.26 -15.68 3.36
N LYS A 161 -2.60 -16.62 2.69
CA LYS A 161 -2.21 -16.45 1.30
C LYS A 161 -3.38 -16.65 0.34
N PRO A 162 -3.48 -15.85 -0.73
CA PRO A 162 -4.45 -16.11 -1.79
C PRO A 162 -4.15 -17.44 -2.50
N LYS A 163 -5.20 -18.08 -3.01
CA LYS A 163 -5.08 -19.41 -3.67
C LYS A 163 -4.82 -19.24 -5.16
N PHE A 164 -3.58 -19.32 -5.56
CA PHE A 164 -3.21 -19.31 -6.97
C PHE A 164 -3.66 -20.60 -7.70
N LYS A 165 -4.05 -20.45 -8.97
CA LYS A 165 -4.26 -21.60 -9.84
C LYS A 165 -2.91 -22.34 -10.04
N LYS A 166 -2.96 -23.67 -9.96
CA LYS A 166 -1.81 -24.52 -10.27
C LYS A 166 -1.54 -24.55 -11.78
#